data_6584aac879f025fd404fcb8caa95067b
#
_entry.id   6584aac879f025fd404fcb8caa95067b
#
_cell.length_a   1.000
_cell.length_b   1.000
_cell.length_c   1.000
_cell.angle_alpha   90.00
_cell.angle_beta   90.00
_cell.angle_gamma   90.00
#
_symmetry.space_group_name_H-M   'P 1'
#
loop_
_entity.id
_entity.type
_entity.pdbx_description
1 polymer ?
#
loop_
_entity_poly.entity_id
_entity_poly.type
_entity_poly.pdbx_seq_one_letter_code
_entity_poly.pdbx_strand_id
1 'polypeptide(L)'
;DDFALVNSLGFPNVGLTIASQRLAKFQRSSWLTPMIASVSGVTVDEISACVTKLDSLVDALELNISSPNTVGLRAFQQTENLKDLLSTINSIRTKPLFVKLPRLFQSDQENFFALLDVCLKSKIDGIVLANTLPIQDEKLFVGQGGLSGNPLLDETLEMVSCVRKTIGEQTAIIASGGISSGQ
;
A
#
# COMPACT_ATOMS: atom_id res chain seq x y z
N ASP A 1 -10.17 21.65 14.94
CA ASP A 1 -10.67 21.01 13.69
C ASP A 1 -9.46 20.60 12.85
N ASP A 2 -8.95 19.41 13.13
CA ASP A 2 -7.62 19.02 12.60
C ASP A 2 -7.71 18.28 11.26
N PHE A 3 -8.86 18.31 10.57
CA PHE A 3 -9.10 17.60 9.32
C PHE A 3 -8.57 16.15 9.38
N ALA A 4 -8.95 15.45 10.43
CA ALA A 4 -8.56 14.09 10.72
C ALA A 4 -9.75 13.13 10.66
N LEU A 5 -9.49 11.90 10.25
CA LEU A 5 -10.44 10.80 10.28
C LEU A 5 -9.83 9.59 11.00
N VAL A 6 -10.64 8.92 11.79
CA VAL A 6 -10.30 7.64 12.40
C VAL A 6 -11.27 6.59 11.89
N ASN A 7 -10.75 5.46 11.43
CA ASN A 7 -11.58 4.36 10.94
C ASN A 7 -10.99 2.98 11.29
N SER A 8 -11.88 1.98 11.30
CA SER A 8 -11.54 0.56 11.48
C SER A 8 -12.25 -0.31 10.44
N LEU A 9 -12.33 0.18 9.19
CA LEU A 9 -13.20 -0.40 8.15
C LEU A 9 -12.76 -1.77 7.63
N GLY A 10 -11.49 -2.17 7.73
CA GLY A 10 -11.03 -3.50 7.33
C GLY A 10 -11.15 -3.80 5.83
N PHE A 11 -10.83 -2.83 4.96
CA PHE A 11 -10.88 -2.97 3.50
C PHE A 11 -12.26 -3.32 2.91
N PRO A 12 -13.34 -2.59 3.25
CA PRO A 12 -14.63 -2.85 2.62
C PRO A 12 -14.53 -2.66 1.09
N ASN A 13 -14.93 -3.67 0.35
CA ASN A 13 -14.89 -3.64 -1.11
C ASN A 13 -15.97 -4.56 -1.71
N VAL A 14 -16.15 -4.49 -3.02
CA VAL A 14 -17.17 -5.27 -3.75
C VAL A 14 -16.70 -6.66 -4.18
N GLY A 15 -15.47 -7.01 -3.86
CA GLY A 15 -14.82 -8.25 -4.27
C GLY A 15 -14.26 -8.21 -5.70
N LEU A 16 -13.28 -9.08 -5.96
CA LEU A 16 -12.50 -9.12 -7.19
C LEU A 16 -13.37 -9.25 -8.45
N THR A 17 -14.39 -10.11 -8.41
CA THR A 17 -15.27 -10.36 -9.57
C THR A 17 -16.01 -9.10 -9.99
N ILE A 18 -16.64 -8.42 -9.06
CA ILE A 18 -17.41 -7.19 -9.37
C ILE A 18 -16.47 -6.05 -9.75
N ALA A 19 -15.35 -5.90 -9.04
CA ALA A 19 -14.36 -4.88 -9.35
C ALA A 19 -13.81 -5.04 -10.78
N SER A 20 -13.40 -6.24 -11.16
CA SER A 20 -12.89 -6.50 -12.51
C SER A 20 -13.94 -6.28 -13.61
N GLN A 21 -15.21 -6.65 -13.37
CA GLN A 21 -16.30 -6.37 -14.31
C GLN A 21 -16.56 -4.86 -14.48
N ARG A 22 -16.48 -4.08 -13.40
CA ARG A 22 -16.63 -2.62 -13.45
C ARG A 22 -15.46 -1.99 -14.23
N LEU A 23 -14.23 -2.39 -13.93
CA LEU A 23 -13.04 -1.91 -14.64
C LEU A 23 -13.07 -2.25 -16.13
N ALA A 24 -13.48 -3.47 -16.50
CA ALA A 24 -13.57 -3.87 -17.90
C ALA A 24 -14.60 -3.06 -18.70
N LYS A 25 -15.65 -2.55 -18.04
CA LYS A 25 -16.65 -1.67 -18.67
C LYS A 25 -16.20 -0.20 -18.75
N PHE A 26 -15.12 0.14 -18.07
CA PHE A 26 -14.63 1.49 -18.02
C PHE A 26 -13.92 1.84 -19.33
N GLN A 27 -14.48 2.79 -20.10
CA GLN A 27 -13.87 3.21 -21.37
C GLN A 27 -12.64 4.07 -21.10
N ARG A 28 -11.45 3.48 -21.21
CA ARG A 28 -10.16 4.14 -20.92
C ARG A 28 -9.78 5.25 -21.91
N SER A 29 -10.41 5.29 -23.09
CA SER A 29 -10.08 6.21 -24.19
C SER A 29 -10.26 7.70 -23.88
N SER A 30 -11.01 8.04 -22.81
CA SER A 30 -11.26 9.43 -22.42
C SER A 30 -10.55 9.88 -21.13
N TRP A 31 -9.75 9.03 -20.50
CA TRP A 31 -9.14 9.33 -19.21
C TRP A 31 -7.63 9.54 -19.34
N LEU A 32 -7.16 10.71 -18.88
CA LEU A 32 -5.73 11.07 -18.84
C LEU A 32 -5.08 10.67 -17.51
N THR A 33 -5.89 10.36 -16.48
CA THR A 33 -5.38 10.02 -15.14
C THR A 33 -5.07 8.52 -15.04
N PRO A 34 -3.84 8.14 -14.67
CA PRO A 34 -3.48 6.75 -14.44
C PRO A 34 -4.34 6.10 -13.35
N MET A 35 -4.69 4.83 -13.54
CA MET A 35 -5.45 4.04 -12.56
C MET A 35 -4.53 3.02 -11.92
N ILE A 36 -4.43 3.05 -10.60
CA ILE A 36 -3.66 2.10 -9.80
C ILE A 36 -4.64 1.23 -9.01
N ALA A 37 -4.56 -0.09 -9.17
CA ALA A 37 -5.34 -1.02 -8.35
C ALA A 37 -4.55 -1.39 -7.09
N SER A 38 -5.12 -1.06 -5.92
CA SER A 38 -4.58 -1.50 -4.64
C SER A 38 -5.11 -2.90 -4.32
N VAL A 39 -4.20 -3.85 -4.24
CA VAL A 39 -4.45 -5.28 -4.02
C VAL A 39 -3.99 -5.67 -2.63
N SER A 40 -4.81 -6.46 -1.95
CA SER A 40 -4.49 -7.04 -0.65
C SER A 40 -5.09 -8.44 -0.54
N GLY A 41 -4.49 -9.30 0.26
CA GLY A 41 -4.95 -10.66 0.54
C GLY A 41 -4.14 -11.25 1.68
N VAL A 42 -4.63 -12.33 2.29
CA VAL A 42 -3.94 -12.99 3.40
C VAL A 42 -3.11 -14.20 2.96
N THR A 43 -3.25 -14.60 1.69
CA THR A 43 -2.45 -15.64 1.07
C THR A 43 -1.83 -15.17 -0.26
N VAL A 44 -0.75 -15.83 -0.68
CA VAL A 44 -0.12 -15.58 -1.99
C VAL A 44 -1.11 -15.86 -3.12
N ASP A 45 -1.93 -16.90 -3.00
CA ASP A 45 -2.92 -17.27 -4.04
C ASP A 45 -4.00 -16.21 -4.21
N GLU A 46 -4.53 -15.62 -3.12
CA GLU A 46 -5.50 -14.54 -3.19
C GLU A 46 -4.93 -13.31 -3.90
N ILE A 47 -3.71 -12.91 -3.54
CA ILE A 47 -3.02 -11.77 -4.16
C ILE A 47 -2.73 -12.06 -5.63
N SER A 48 -2.25 -13.27 -5.96
CA SER A 48 -1.96 -13.67 -7.33
C SER A 48 -3.23 -13.70 -8.20
N ALA A 49 -4.35 -14.16 -7.67
CA ALA A 49 -5.64 -14.12 -8.36
C ALA A 49 -6.08 -12.67 -8.66
N CYS A 50 -5.89 -11.76 -7.70
CA CYS A 50 -6.17 -10.33 -7.90
C CYS A 50 -5.26 -9.74 -8.98
N VAL A 51 -3.96 -9.97 -8.91
CA VAL A 51 -3.00 -9.46 -9.89
C VAL A 51 -3.32 -9.99 -11.28
N THR A 52 -3.49 -11.30 -11.44
CA THR A 52 -3.82 -11.92 -12.73
C THR A 52 -5.08 -11.31 -13.35
N LYS A 53 -6.10 -11.04 -12.54
CA LYS A 53 -7.37 -10.52 -13.01
C LYS A 53 -7.35 -9.03 -13.34
N LEU A 54 -6.55 -8.25 -12.62
CA LEU A 54 -6.55 -6.78 -12.71
C LEU A 54 -5.44 -6.22 -13.59
N ASP A 55 -4.35 -6.95 -13.80
CA ASP A 55 -3.14 -6.46 -14.50
C ASP A 55 -3.44 -5.83 -15.86
N SER A 56 -4.30 -6.44 -16.68
CA SER A 56 -4.68 -5.89 -17.99
C SER A 56 -5.71 -4.74 -17.93
N LEU A 57 -6.31 -4.50 -16.76
CA LEU A 57 -7.42 -3.55 -16.59
C LEU A 57 -6.98 -2.22 -15.98
N VAL A 58 -5.74 -2.11 -15.53
CA VAL A 58 -5.19 -0.93 -14.84
C VAL A 58 -3.86 -0.48 -15.42
N ASP A 59 -3.36 0.69 -15.01
CA ASP A 59 -2.08 1.22 -15.45
C ASP A 59 -0.93 0.78 -14.55
N ALA A 60 -1.21 0.53 -13.27
CA ALA A 60 -0.26 0.02 -12.30
C ALA A 60 -0.99 -0.77 -11.19
N LEU A 61 -0.22 -1.52 -10.43
CA LEU A 61 -0.65 -2.30 -9.27
C LEU A 61 0.00 -1.74 -8.01
N GLU A 62 -0.76 -1.67 -6.92
CA GLU A 62 -0.23 -1.45 -5.57
C GLU A 62 -0.47 -2.70 -4.73
N LEU A 63 0.58 -3.28 -4.21
CA LEU A 63 0.50 -4.36 -3.23
C LEU A 63 0.47 -3.75 -1.82
N ASN A 64 -0.67 -3.85 -1.15
CA ASN A 64 -0.85 -3.30 0.19
C ASN A 64 -0.60 -4.39 1.25
N ILE A 65 0.60 -4.39 1.83
CA ILE A 65 0.99 -5.30 2.93
C ILE A 65 0.93 -4.63 4.31
N SER A 66 0.43 -3.42 4.38
CA SER A 66 0.66 -2.51 5.51
C SER A 66 -0.49 -2.41 6.51
N SER A 67 -1.61 -3.14 6.32
CA SER A 67 -2.75 -3.04 7.24
C SER A 67 -2.40 -3.58 8.63
N PRO A 68 -2.51 -2.75 9.69
CA PRO A 68 -2.28 -3.20 11.05
C PRO A 68 -3.44 -4.05 11.59
N ASN A 69 -4.62 -3.94 10.98
CA ASN A 69 -5.88 -4.48 11.50
C ASN A 69 -6.29 -5.82 10.87
N THR A 70 -5.58 -6.29 9.84
CA THR A 70 -5.92 -7.53 9.14
C THR A 70 -4.99 -8.64 9.59
N VAL A 71 -5.52 -9.59 10.37
CA VAL A 71 -4.82 -10.81 10.76
C VAL A 71 -4.43 -11.56 9.49
N GLY A 72 -3.17 -11.97 9.37
CA GLY A 72 -2.65 -12.65 8.17
C GLY A 72 -1.83 -11.74 7.25
N LEU A 73 -2.20 -10.47 7.05
CA LEU A 73 -1.37 -9.53 6.29
C LEU A 73 0.00 -9.28 6.93
N ARG A 74 0.08 -9.35 8.26
CA ARG A 74 1.36 -9.24 8.99
C ARG A 74 2.38 -10.33 8.61
N ALA A 75 1.93 -11.45 8.07
CA ALA A 75 2.83 -12.48 7.55
C ALA A 75 3.74 -11.93 6.45
N PHE A 76 3.23 -11.04 5.59
CA PHE A 76 4.01 -10.40 4.53
C PHE A 76 4.88 -9.22 5.01
N GLN A 77 4.87 -8.91 6.31
CA GLN A 77 5.82 -8.02 6.95
C GLN A 77 7.04 -8.77 7.53
N GLN A 78 7.19 -10.04 7.18
CA GLN A 78 8.41 -10.83 7.34
C GLN A 78 9.16 -10.87 6.01
N THR A 79 10.44 -10.64 6.04
CA THR A 79 11.29 -10.48 4.83
C THR A 79 11.22 -11.65 3.87
N GLU A 80 11.27 -12.89 4.37
CA GLU A 80 11.22 -14.09 3.53
C GLU A 80 9.85 -14.24 2.84
N ASN A 81 8.76 -14.05 3.59
CA ASN A 81 7.41 -14.15 3.02
C ASN A 81 7.17 -13.04 1.98
N LEU A 82 7.66 -11.83 2.22
CA LEU A 82 7.58 -10.73 1.26
C LEU A 82 8.38 -11.03 -0.01
N LYS A 83 9.57 -11.57 0.12
CA LYS A 83 10.43 -11.97 -1.00
C LYS A 83 9.76 -13.03 -1.87
N ASP A 84 9.18 -14.06 -1.26
CA ASP A 84 8.48 -15.12 -1.99
C ASP A 84 7.23 -14.59 -2.69
N LEU A 85 6.46 -13.75 -2.02
CA LEU A 85 5.31 -13.07 -2.61
C LEU A 85 5.73 -12.22 -3.81
N LEU A 86 6.74 -11.36 -3.67
CA LEU A 86 7.20 -10.49 -4.75
C LEU A 86 7.79 -11.29 -5.93
N SER A 87 8.46 -12.41 -5.66
CA SER A 87 8.93 -13.32 -6.70
C SER A 87 7.76 -13.88 -7.52
N THR A 88 6.71 -14.34 -6.83
CA THR A 88 5.50 -14.87 -7.48
C THR A 88 4.79 -13.79 -8.29
N ILE A 89 4.56 -12.61 -7.71
CA ILE A 89 3.86 -11.51 -8.39
C ILE A 89 4.65 -11.03 -9.61
N ASN A 90 5.97 -10.93 -9.52
CA ASN A 90 6.82 -10.53 -10.65
C ASN A 90 6.79 -11.53 -11.81
N SER A 91 6.46 -12.79 -11.56
CA SER A 91 6.34 -13.80 -12.62
C SER A 91 5.04 -13.71 -13.43
N ILE A 92 4.02 -13.04 -12.89
CA ILE A 92 2.67 -12.98 -13.49
C ILE A 92 2.23 -11.58 -13.92
N ARG A 93 2.81 -10.51 -13.33
CA ARG A 93 2.46 -9.13 -13.68
C ARG A 93 3.12 -8.67 -14.98
N THR A 94 2.46 -7.74 -15.68
CA THR A 94 3.02 -6.98 -16.80
C THR A 94 3.07 -5.49 -16.52
N LYS A 95 2.32 -5.01 -15.51
CA LYS A 95 2.21 -3.60 -15.15
C LYS A 95 3.22 -3.21 -14.06
N PRO A 96 3.54 -1.91 -13.94
CA PRO A 96 4.32 -1.41 -12.82
C PRO A 96 3.72 -1.82 -11.47
N LEU A 97 4.59 -2.17 -10.52
CA LEU A 97 4.23 -2.60 -9.18
C LEU A 97 4.77 -1.63 -8.13
N PHE A 98 3.87 -1.11 -7.34
CA PHE A 98 4.18 -0.37 -6.13
C PHE A 98 3.91 -1.24 -4.90
N VAL A 99 4.71 -1.09 -3.85
CA VAL A 99 4.48 -1.76 -2.56
C VAL A 99 4.18 -0.72 -1.50
N LYS A 100 3.01 -0.84 -0.86
CA LYS A 100 2.64 0.03 0.25
C LYS A 100 3.15 -0.56 1.55
N LEU A 101 4.14 0.13 2.12
CA LEU A 101 4.80 -0.25 3.36
C LEU A 101 4.03 0.23 4.60
N PRO A 102 4.23 -0.43 5.76
CA PRO A 102 3.77 0.09 7.04
C PRO A 102 4.44 1.45 7.35
N ARG A 103 3.96 2.14 8.37
CA ARG A 103 4.64 3.35 8.84
C ARG A 103 5.99 3.01 9.45
N LEU A 104 6.94 3.92 9.28
CA LEU A 104 8.23 3.86 9.94
C LEU A 104 8.08 4.31 11.40
N PHE A 105 8.22 3.39 12.34
CA PHE A 105 8.29 3.70 13.77
C PHE A 105 9.72 3.52 14.27
N GLN A 106 10.14 4.36 15.22
CA GLN A 106 11.47 4.23 15.83
C GLN A 106 11.68 2.84 16.46
N SER A 107 10.62 2.27 17.03
CA SER A 107 10.66 0.94 17.66
C SER A 107 10.77 -0.23 16.68
N ASP A 108 10.52 -0.01 15.37
CA ASP A 108 10.52 -1.07 14.34
C ASP A 108 11.31 -0.67 13.09
N GLN A 109 12.25 0.26 13.27
CA GLN A 109 13.02 0.83 12.17
C GLN A 109 13.83 -0.22 11.41
N GLU A 110 14.46 -1.18 12.12
CA GLU A 110 15.26 -2.24 11.52
C GLU A 110 14.41 -3.11 10.57
N ASN A 111 13.23 -3.54 11.02
CA ASN A 111 12.31 -4.33 10.21
C ASN A 111 11.80 -3.53 9.00
N PHE A 112 11.46 -2.25 9.18
CA PHE A 112 11.04 -1.39 8.08
C PHE A 112 12.08 -1.33 6.96
N PHE A 113 13.35 -1.08 7.30
CA PHE A 113 14.43 -1.01 6.31
C PHE A 113 14.78 -2.38 5.72
N ALA A 114 14.60 -3.47 6.47
CA ALA A 114 14.74 -4.82 5.92
C ALA A 114 13.66 -5.12 4.86
N LEU A 115 12.40 -4.74 5.11
CA LEU A 115 11.33 -4.85 4.12
C LEU A 115 11.58 -3.97 2.89
N LEU A 116 12.05 -2.75 3.09
CA LEU A 116 12.43 -1.83 2.01
C LEU A 116 13.52 -2.43 1.13
N ASP A 117 14.55 -3.01 1.72
CA ASP A 117 15.64 -3.67 1.00
C ASP A 117 15.14 -4.86 0.16
N VAL A 118 14.24 -5.69 0.72
CA VAL A 118 13.58 -6.78 -0.03
C VAL A 118 12.82 -6.22 -1.23
N CYS A 119 12.06 -5.14 -1.05
CA CYS A 119 11.33 -4.49 -2.12
C CYS A 119 12.26 -4.04 -3.25
N LEU A 120 13.33 -3.31 -2.91
CA LEU A 120 14.30 -2.79 -3.88
C LEU A 120 15.00 -3.91 -4.67
N LYS A 121 15.38 -5.00 -3.99
CA LYS A 121 16.00 -6.18 -4.62
C LYS A 121 15.03 -6.97 -5.49
N SER A 122 13.73 -6.82 -5.29
CA SER A 122 12.67 -7.54 -6.01
C SER A 122 12.15 -6.83 -7.26
N LYS A 123 12.85 -5.85 -7.80
CA LYS A 123 12.51 -5.15 -9.05
C LYS A 123 11.09 -4.57 -9.04
N ILE A 124 10.70 -3.93 -7.95
CA ILE A 124 9.49 -3.12 -7.90
C ILE A 124 9.73 -1.76 -8.59
N ASP A 125 8.67 -1.10 -9.00
CA ASP A 125 8.74 0.17 -9.70
C ASP A 125 8.64 1.37 -8.74
N GLY A 126 8.07 1.15 -7.54
CA GLY A 126 7.98 2.19 -6.53
C GLY A 126 7.43 1.69 -5.19
N ILE A 127 7.43 2.59 -4.22
CA ILE A 127 6.90 2.37 -2.87
C ILE A 127 5.84 3.40 -2.53
N VAL A 128 4.88 3.03 -1.68
CA VAL A 128 3.86 3.92 -1.16
C VAL A 128 4.07 4.08 0.35
N LEU A 129 4.23 5.32 0.80
CA LEU A 129 4.46 5.72 2.19
C LEU A 129 3.31 6.63 2.65
N ALA A 130 2.49 6.28 3.56
CA ALA A 130 2.36 4.96 4.20
C ALA A 130 0.89 4.69 4.52
N ASN A 131 0.65 3.72 5.39
CA ASN A 131 -0.70 3.47 5.92
C ASN A 131 -1.05 4.47 7.04
N THR A 132 -2.29 4.41 7.54
CA THR A 132 -2.78 5.19 8.67
C THR A 132 -1.99 4.91 9.95
N LEU A 133 -1.99 5.86 10.88
CA LEU A 133 -1.39 5.70 12.20
C LEU A 133 -2.35 4.90 13.10
N PRO A 134 -1.94 3.73 13.64
CA PRO A 134 -2.76 2.99 14.58
C PRO A 134 -2.97 3.79 15.86
N ILE A 135 -4.22 3.93 16.29
CA ILE A 135 -4.60 4.57 17.56
C ILE A 135 -5.64 3.76 18.30
N GLN A 136 -5.70 3.95 19.62
CA GLN A 136 -6.83 3.52 20.46
C GLN A 136 -7.89 4.61 20.44
N ASP A 137 -9.15 4.24 20.20
CA ASP A 137 -10.29 5.15 20.25
C ASP A 137 -11.53 4.40 20.71
N GLU A 138 -12.00 4.71 21.91
CA GLU A 138 -13.18 4.09 22.54
C GLU A 138 -14.49 4.35 21.77
N LYS A 139 -14.52 5.35 20.88
CA LYS A 139 -15.68 5.63 20.02
C LYS A 139 -15.83 4.62 18.88
N LEU A 140 -14.76 3.88 18.56
CA LEU A 140 -14.82 2.81 17.57
C LEU A 140 -15.32 1.52 18.20
N PHE A 141 -16.18 0.80 17.49
CA PHE A 141 -16.74 -0.47 17.97
C PHE A 141 -15.66 -1.49 18.39
N VAL A 142 -14.52 -1.51 17.70
CA VAL A 142 -13.38 -2.41 18.00
C VAL A 142 -12.34 -1.78 18.92
N GLY A 143 -12.58 -0.58 19.46
CA GLY A 143 -11.70 0.11 20.41
C GLY A 143 -10.38 0.63 19.80
N GLN A 144 -10.13 0.41 18.52
CA GLN A 144 -8.90 0.82 17.83
C GLN A 144 -9.16 1.11 16.35
N GLY A 145 -8.31 1.91 15.73
CA GLY A 145 -8.44 2.24 14.32
C GLY A 145 -7.19 2.90 13.74
N GLY A 146 -7.30 3.32 12.49
CA GLY A 146 -6.26 4.08 11.82
C GLY A 146 -6.62 5.55 11.73
N LEU A 147 -5.77 6.42 12.26
CA LEU A 147 -5.84 7.86 12.08
C LEU A 147 -5.29 8.22 10.70
N SER A 148 -6.01 9.11 10.02
CA SER A 148 -5.62 9.68 8.72
C SER A 148 -5.91 11.18 8.69
N GLY A 149 -5.39 11.87 7.68
CA GLY A 149 -5.60 13.31 7.49
C GLY A 149 -4.42 14.17 7.93
N ASN A 150 -4.69 15.45 8.11
CA ASN A 150 -3.69 16.48 8.32
C ASN A 150 -2.67 16.22 9.45
N PRO A 151 -3.04 15.60 10.60
CA PRO A 151 -2.08 15.30 11.67
C PRO A 151 -0.91 14.42 11.25
N LEU A 152 -1.00 13.74 10.11
CA LEU A 152 0.06 12.85 9.62
C LEU A 152 1.07 13.54 8.69
N LEU A 153 0.86 14.81 8.33
CA LEU A 153 1.65 15.48 7.30
C LEU A 153 3.15 15.50 7.63
N ASP A 154 3.51 16.00 8.80
CA ASP A 154 4.92 16.17 9.19
C ASP A 154 5.64 14.82 9.24
N GLU A 155 5.04 13.82 9.89
CA GLU A 155 5.60 12.46 9.92
C GLU A 155 5.71 11.84 8.51
N THR A 156 4.76 12.13 7.62
CA THR A 156 4.81 11.63 6.24
C THR A 156 5.98 12.26 5.49
N LEU A 157 6.20 13.56 5.63
CA LEU A 157 7.32 14.28 5.00
C LEU A 157 8.67 13.81 5.54
N GLU A 158 8.79 13.63 6.86
CA GLU A 158 10.01 13.10 7.49
C GLU A 158 10.32 11.68 6.98
N MET A 159 9.31 10.81 6.94
CA MET A 159 9.47 9.44 6.44
C MET A 159 9.88 9.41 4.97
N VAL A 160 9.23 10.21 4.11
CA VAL A 160 9.59 10.33 2.70
C VAL A 160 11.01 10.82 2.54
N SER A 161 11.42 11.85 3.30
CA SER A 161 12.79 12.36 3.29
C SER A 161 13.81 11.31 3.72
N CYS A 162 13.53 10.58 4.79
CA CYS A 162 14.39 9.50 5.30
C CYS A 162 14.54 8.39 4.27
N VAL A 163 13.45 7.90 3.72
CA VAL A 163 13.45 6.83 2.72
C VAL A 163 14.13 7.30 1.44
N ARG A 164 13.86 8.52 0.95
CA ARG A 164 14.50 9.07 -0.24
C ARG A 164 16.03 9.12 -0.13
N LYS A 165 16.55 9.53 1.04
CA LYS A 165 18.00 9.51 1.31
C LYS A 165 18.61 8.10 1.22
N THR A 166 17.81 7.08 1.58
CA THR A 166 18.26 5.68 1.57
C THR A 166 18.24 5.08 0.18
N ILE A 167 17.19 5.35 -0.63
CA ILE A 167 16.98 4.66 -1.92
C ILE A 167 17.47 5.47 -3.14
N GLY A 168 17.87 6.73 -2.96
CA GLY A 168 18.20 7.61 -4.06
C GLY A 168 16.98 7.99 -4.92
N GLU A 169 17.19 8.41 -6.17
CA GLU A 169 16.14 8.96 -7.04
C GLU A 169 15.51 7.96 -8.02
N GLN A 170 16.07 6.77 -8.14
CA GLN A 170 15.67 5.82 -9.18
C GLN A 170 14.33 5.11 -8.91
N THR A 171 13.95 4.96 -7.65
CA THR A 171 12.70 4.31 -7.26
C THR A 171 11.63 5.36 -6.96
N ALA A 172 10.45 5.24 -7.55
CA ALA A 172 9.35 6.16 -7.30
C ALA A 172 8.84 6.05 -5.86
N ILE A 173 8.45 7.18 -5.27
CA ILE A 173 7.76 7.24 -3.97
C ILE A 173 6.41 7.93 -4.18
N ILE A 174 5.35 7.27 -3.73
CA ILE A 174 4.03 7.87 -3.59
C ILE A 174 3.81 8.15 -2.11
N ALA A 175 3.65 9.43 -1.74
CA ALA A 175 3.35 9.82 -0.36
C ALA A 175 1.85 9.79 -0.09
N SER A 176 1.46 9.28 1.08
CA SER A 176 0.08 9.22 1.53
C SER A 176 -0.01 9.47 3.04
N GLY A 177 -0.78 10.48 3.43
CA GLY A 177 -0.99 10.88 4.83
C GLY A 177 -0.85 12.39 5.02
N GLY A 178 -1.97 13.10 5.14
CA GLY A 178 -2.01 14.53 5.39
C GLY A 178 -1.72 15.43 4.20
N ILE A 179 -1.41 14.90 3.03
CA ILE A 179 -1.13 15.68 1.81
C ILE A 179 -2.43 16.31 1.31
N SER A 180 -2.53 17.63 1.35
CA SER A 180 -3.71 18.40 0.95
C SER A 180 -3.45 19.43 -0.15
N SER A 181 -2.19 19.69 -0.49
CA SER A 181 -1.78 20.60 -1.57
C SER A 181 -0.54 20.09 -2.28
N GLY A 182 -0.23 20.66 -3.44
CA GLY A 182 0.96 20.35 -4.24
C GLY A 182 2.16 21.24 -3.93
N GLN A 183 2.15 21.89 -2.77
CA GLN A 183 3.25 22.77 -2.32
C GLN A 183 4.31 21.98 -1.58
#